data_1331b4526e5cdfc82aead7cc178a845a
#
_entry.id   1331b4526e5cdfc82aead7cc178a845a
#
_cell.length_a   1.000
_cell.length_b   1.000
_cell.length_c   1.000
_cell.angle_alpha   90.00
_cell.angle_beta   90.00
_cell.angle_gamma   90.00
#
_symmetry.space_group_name_H-M   'P 1'
#
loop_
_entity.id
_entity.type
_entity.pdbx_description
1 polymer ?
#
loop_
_entity_poly.entity_id
_entity_poly.type
_entity_poly.pdbx_seq_one_letter_code
_entity_poly.pdbx_strand_id
1 'polypeptide(L)'
;MKNQTITIVAIFLLIAFAVLLTACDIFPQNINGDIYGSVVRIHIRANSNDPVDQEVKLKVRDEITVYLGDLLADCKDKAQALEMISSNLSNIEQIANNTLYANNFKYKSAVSVKKEYFEERQYDEYIFPEGVYDALIIELGTGTGDNWWCVAFPPLCFVPDGDGEEIVYKSWVKEILDKIFG
;
A
#
# COMPACT_ATOMS: atom_id res chain seq x y z
N MET A 1 50.44 -16.69 28.48
CA MET A 1 50.21 -15.98 27.22
C MET A 1 49.29 -16.77 26.28
N LYS A 2 49.52 -18.09 26.03
CA LYS A 2 48.73 -18.88 25.08
C LYS A 2 47.22 -18.99 25.43
N ASN A 3 46.87 -19.08 26.73
CA ASN A 3 45.47 -19.15 27.13
C ASN A 3 44.70 -17.85 27.01
N GLN A 4 45.36 -16.68 27.21
CA GLN A 4 44.73 -15.37 27.02
C GLN A 4 44.39 -15.11 25.56
N THR A 5 45.25 -15.53 24.64
CA THR A 5 45.01 -15.38 23.18
C THR A 5 43.81 -16.22 22.75
N ILE A 6 43.68 -17.45 23.27
CA ILE A 6 42.55 -18.33 22.96
C ILE A 6 41.23 -17.73 23.48
N THR A 7 41.24 -17.17 24.71
CA THR A 7 40.08 -16.52 25.29
C THR A 7 39.62 -15.28 24.46
N ILE A 8 40.56 -14.46 24.01
CA ILE A 8 40.25 -13.26 23.20
C ILE A 8 39.65 -13.69 21.84
N VAL A 9 40.22 -14.69 21.18
CA VAL A 9 39.68 -15.20 19.91
C VAL A 9 38.26 -15.79 20.09
N ALA A 10 38.01 -16.52 21.16
CA ALA A 10 36.67 -17.06 21.46
C ALA A 10 35.62 -15.95 21.69
N ILE A 11 36.00 -14.86 22.38
CA ILE A 11 35.11 -13.72 22.59
C ILE A 11 34.81 -13.01 21.26
N PHE A 12 35.82 -12.81 20.39
CA PHE A 12 35.59 -12.24 19.06
C PHE A 12 34.68 -13.09 18.16
N LEU A 13 34.81 -14.41 18.21
CA LEU A 13 33.93 -15.33 17.48
C LEU A 13 32.50 -15.30 18.01
N LEU A 14 32.31 -15.19 19.33
CA LEU A 14 30.99 -15.04 19.93
C LEU A 14 30.31 -13.72 19.56
N ILE A 15 31.06 -12.62 19.55
CA ILE A 15 30.55 -11.30 19.14
C ILE A 15 30.21 -11.32 17.64
N ALA A 16 31.06 -11.87 16.79
CA ALA A 16 30.81 -12.01 15.37
C ALA A 16 29.55 -12.88 15.10
N PHE A 17 29.38 -13.96 15.86
CA PHE A 17 28.22 -14.82 15.74
C PHE A 17 26.94 -14.12 16.24
N ALA A 18 27.00 -13.33 17.31
CA ALA A 18 25.88 -12.54 17.81
C ALA A 18 25.46 -11.46 16.79
N VAL A 19 26.44 -10.79 16.14
CA VAL A 19 26.18 -9.81 15.07
C VAL A 19 25.56 -10.48 13.83
N LEU A 20 25.97 -11.71 13.51
CA LEU A 20 25.36 -12.48 12.41
C LEU A 20 23.90 -12.84 12.69
N LEU A 21 23.56 -13.13 13.96
CA LEU A 21 22.17 -13.46 14.35
C LEU A 21 21.25 -12.21 14.30
N THR A 22 21.78 -11.02 14.57
CA THR A 22 21.00 -9.77 14.49
C THR A 22 20.89 -9.21 13.06
N ALA A 23 21.70 -9.70 12.11
CA ALA A 23 21.61 -9.29 10.70
C ALA A 23 20.47 -9.97 9.93
N CYS A 24 19.81 -10.99 10.50
CA CYS A 24 18.66 -11.67 9.87
C CYS A 24 17.41 -10.80 9.77
N ASP A 25 17.28 -9.74 10.61
CA ASP A 25 16.08 -8.89 10.63
C ASP A 25 16.14 -7.69 9.66
N ILE A 26 17.23 -7.56 8.87
CA ILE A 26 17.45 -6.40 7.97
C ILE A 26 16.95 -6.69 6.53
N PHE A 27 16.59 -7.93 6.23
CA PHE A 27 16.05 -8.26 4.90
C PHE A 27 14.53 -8.08 4.87
N PRO A 28 13.98 -7.41 3.83
CA PRO A 28 12.54 -7.30 3.66
C PRO A 28 11.91 -8.69 3.69
N GLN A 29 10.86 -8.85 4.50
CA GLN A 29 10.12 -10.10 4.60
C GLN A 29 9.50 -10.42 3.23
N ASN A 30 9.95 -11.51 2.62
CA ASN A 30 9.33 -12.03 1.41
C ASN A 30 8.05 -12.75 1.82
N ILE A 31 6.92 -12.24 1.38
CA ILE A 31 5.59 -12.70 1.77
C ILE A 31 5.31 -14.04 1.09
N ASN A 32 5.46 -15.14 1.83
CA ASN A 32 5.29 -16.53 1.36
C ASN A 32 3.83 -17.04 1.44
N GLY A 33 2.84 -16.16 1.65
CA GLY A 33 1.42 -16.49 1.68
C GLY A 33 0.72 -16.29 0.33
N ASP A 34 -0.57 -16.62 0.24
CA ASP A 34 -1.43 -16.26 -0.90
C ASP A 34 -1.77 -14.75 -0.83
N ILE A 35 -0.79 -13.92 -1.14
CA ILE A 35 -0.94 -12.47 -1.16
C ILE A 35 -2.01 -12.03 -2.16
N TYR A 36 -2.09 -12.70 -3.31
CA TYR A 36 -3.07 -12.40 -4.35
C TYR A 36 -4.50 -12.66 -3.86
N GLY A 37 -4.67 -13.66 -2.99
CA GLY A 37 -5.92 -13.98 -2.32
C GLY A 37 -6.27 -13.08 -1.13
N SER A 38 -5.30 -12.33 -0.61
CA SER A 38 -5.44 -11.60 0.67
C SER A 38 -5.57 -10.09 0.52
N VAL A 39 -5.12 -9.50 -0.62
CA VAL A 39 -5.09 -8.04 -0.78
C VAL A 39 -5.97 -7.55 -1.94
N VAL A 40 -6.44 -6.30 -1.81
CA VAL A 40 -7.02 -5.51 -2.89
C VAL A 40 -6.08 -4.36 -3.18
N ARG A 41 -5.65 -4.23 -4.45
CA ARG A 41 -4.79 -3.12 -4.88
C ARG A 41 -5.63 -1.90 -5.26
N ILE A 42 -4.99 -0.74 -5.31
CA ILE A 42 -5.58 0.48 -5.88
C ILE A 42 -4.63 1.08 -6.90
N HIS A 43 -5.19 1.59 -7.99
CA HIS A 43 -4.48 2.21 -9.08
C HIS A 43 -5.22 3.46 -9.54
N ILE A 44 -4.58 4.62 -9.48
CA ILE A 44 -5.13 5.88 -9.98
C ILE A 44 -4.27 6.35 -11.16
N ARG A 45 -4.89 6.50 -12.34
CA ARG A 45 -4.25 6.92 -13.59
C ARG A 45 -4.57 8.38 -13.85
N ALA A 46 -3.54 9.21 -14.04
CA ALA A 46 -3.74 10.60 -14.44
C ALA A 46 -4.24 10.70 -15.88
N ASN A 47 -4.90 11.80 -16.20
CA ASN A 47 -5.32 12.10 -17.57
C ASN A 47 -4.12 12.17 -18.53
N SER A 48 -3.05 12.86 -18.12
CA SER A 48 -1.80 12.99 -18.87
C SER A 48 -0.59 13.16 -17.94
N ASN A 49 0.60 13.34 -18.51
CA ASN A 49 1.82 13.67 -17.77
C ASN A 49 2.02 15.17 -17.56
N ASP A 50 1.06 16.00 -17.90
CA ASP A 50 1.11 17.41 -17.57
C ASP A 50 1.15 17.60 -16.05
N PRO A 51 1.98 18.53 -15.52
CA PRO A 51 2.12 18.73 -14.07
C PRO A 51 0.78 18.96 -13.35
N VAL A 52 -0.16 19.66 -13.99
CA VAL A 52 -1.49 19.93 -13.40
C VAL A 52 -2.35 18.67 -13.30
N ASP A 53 -2.26 17.74 -14.27
CA ASP A 53 -2.93 16.46 -14.23
C ASP A 53 -2.33 15.55 -13.17
N GLN A 54 -1.01 15.59 -13.00
CA GLN A 54 -0.32 14.85 -11.94
C GLN A 54 -0.66 15.41 -10.55
N GLU A 55 -0.75 16.72 -10.39
CA GLU A 55 -1.15 17.35 -9.12
C GLU A 55 -2.59 16.97 -8.74
N VAL A 56 -3.55 17.09 -9.66
CA VAL A 56 -4.94 16.76 -9.34
C VAL A 56 -5.13 15.27 -9.07
N LYS A 57 -4.38 14.39 -9.70
CA LYS A 57 -4.35 12.95 -9.36
C LYS A 57 -4.04 12.73 -7.89
N LEU A 58 -3.07 13.47 -7.33
CA LEU A 58 -2.72 13.35 -5.91
C LEU A 58 -3.84 13.87 -5.00
N LYS A 59 -4.53 14.94 -5.39
CA LYS A 59 -5.71 15.42 -4.65
C LYS A 59 -6.86 14.41 -4.66
N VAL A 60 -7.10 13.78 -5.82
CA VAL A 60 -8.09 12.69 -5.93
C VAL A 60 -7.68 11.51 -5.05
N ARG A 61 -6.40 11.13 -5.07
CA ARG A 61 -5.87 10.09 -4.18
C ARG A 61 -6.21 10.38 -2.72
N ASP A 62 -5.91 11.59 -2.25
CA ASP A 62 -6.08 11.95 -0.85
C ASP A 62 -7.54 11.83 -0.40
N GLU A 63 -8.49 12.35 -1.18
CA GLU A 63 -9.91 12.23 -0.89
C GLU A 63 -10.41 10.77 -0.93
N ILE A 64 -9.95 9.98 -1.91
CA ILE A 64 -10.32 8.57 -2.05
C ILE A 64 -9.76 7.74 -0.90
N THR A 65 -8.53 8.00 -0.47
CA THR A 65 -7.90 7.24 0.62
C THR A 65 -8.61 7.48 1.94
N VAL A 66 -9.01 8.71 2.25
CA VAL A 66 -9.82 9.03 3.42
C VAL A 66 -11.14 8.26 3.38
N TYR A 67 -11.87 8.32 2.27
CA TYR A 67 -13.15 7.62 2.12
C TYR A 67 -13.01 6.10 2.25
N LEU A 68 -12.00 5.51 1.61
CA LEU A 68 -11.75 4.06 1.69
C LEU A 68 -11.31 3.64 3.09
N GLY A 69 -10.57 4.47 3.83
CA GLY A 69 -10.19 4.22 5.21
C GLY A 69 -11.42 3.96 6.08
N ASP A 70 -12.40 4.86 6.01
CA ASP A 70 -13.67 4.71 6.74
C ASP A 70 -14.51 3.54 6.22
N LEU A 71 -14.61 3.40 4.90
CA LEU A 71 -15.42 2.35 4.26
C LEU A 71 -14.96 0.94 4.60
N LEU A 72 -13.66 0.73 4.72
CA LEU A 72 -13.05 -0.58 4.89
C LEU A 72 -12.62 -0.88 6.34
N ALA A 73 -12.85 0.05 7.28
CA ALA A 73 -12.39 -0.06 8.66
C ALA A 73 -12.83 -1.36 9.36
N ASP A 74 -14.06 -1.81 9.09
CA ASP A 74 -14.66 -3.00 9.71
C ASP A 74 -14.50 -4.28 8.87
N CYS A 75 -13.87 -4.20 7.68
CA CYS A 75 -13.66 -5.36 6.82
C CYS A 75 -12.62 -6.31 7.44
N LYS A 76 -12.96 -7.60 7.48
CA LYS A 76 -12.13 -8.65 8.10
C LYS A 76 -11.29 -9.41 7.08
N ASP A 77 -11.69 -9.39 5.82
CA ASP A 77 -11.05 -10.10 4.74
C ASP A 77 -11.24 -9.41 3.38
N LYS A 78 -10.49 -9.87 2.40
CA LYS A 78 -10.52 -9.36 1.02
C LYS A 78 -11.92 -9.44 0.38
N ALA A 79 -12.69 -10.49 0.66
CA ALA A 79 -14.00 -10.67 0.04
C ALA A 79 -14.97 -9.57 0.50
N GLN A 80 -14.99 -9.28 1.80
CA GLN A 80 -15.78 -8.17 2.36
C GLN A 80 -15.31 -6.82 1.79
N ALA A 81 -13.99 -6.59 1.71
CA ALA A 81 -13.45 -5.36 1.14
C ALA A 81 -13.86 -5.18 -0.33
N LEU A 82 -13.79 -6.23 -1.15
CA LEU A 82 -14.22 -6.19 -2.54
C LEU A 82 -15.72 -5.92 -2.69
N GLU A 83 -16.55 -6.53 -1.84
CA GLU A 83 -18.00 -6.28 -1.80
C GLU A 83 -18.29 -4.83 -1.44
N MET A 84 -17.66 -4.31 -0.38
CA MET A 84 -17.81 -2.92 0.04
C MET A 84 -17.38 -1.94 -1.04
N ILE A 85 -16.21 -2.13 -1.66
CA ILE A 85 -15.74 -1.29 -2.76
C ILE A 85 -16.70 -1.38 -3.95
N SER A 86 -17.10 -2.59 -4.36
CA SER A 86 -17.97 -2.80 -5.52
C SER A 86 -19.36 -2.17 -5.36
N SER A 87 -19.90 -2.21 -4.14
CA SER A 87 -21.19 -1.58 -3.80
C SER A 87 -21.12 -0.04 -3.75
N ASN A 88 -19.91 0.52 -3.66
CA ASN A 88 -19.68 1.95 -3.50
C ASN A 88 -18.97 2.61 -4.70
N LEU A 89 -18.86 1.94 -5.85
CA LEU A 89 -18.18 2.49 -7.03
C LEU A 89 -18.74 3.87 -7.44
N SER A 90 -20.05 4.06 -7.39
CA SER A 90 -20.67 5.34 -7.72
C SER A 90 -20.28 6.47 -6.76
N ASN A 91 -20.15 6.17 -5.46
CA ASN A 91 -19.69 7.16 -4.48
C ASN A 91 -18.22 7.51 -4.69
N ILE A 92 -17.38 6.52 -4.96
CA ILE A 92 -15.95 6.69 -5.26
C ILE A 92 -15.78 7.56 -6.52
N GLU A 93 -16.55 7.26 -7.57
CA GLU A 93 -16.53 8.06 -8.81
C GLU A 93 -17.01 9.51 -8.55
N GLN A 94 -18.03 9.69 -7.72
CA GLN A 94 -18.54 11.02 -7.38
C GLN A 94 -17.49 11.83 -6.60
N ILE A 95 -16.76 11.22 -5.65
CA ILE A 95 -15.67 11.88 -4.91
C ILE A 95 -14.59 12.32 -5.89
N ALA A 96 -14.12 11.43 -6.77
CA ALA A 96 -13.12 11.75 -7.76
C ALA A 96 -13.58 12.89 -8.67
N ASN A 97 -14.83 12.85 -9.17
CA ASN A 97 -15.40 13.89 -10.04
C ASN A 97 -15.58 15.22 -9.33
N ASN A 98 -15.97 15.23 -8.06
CA ASN A 98 -16.09 16.44 -7.24
C ASN A 98 -14.71 17.09 -7.06
N THR A 99 -13.69 16.30 -6.78
CA THR A 99 -12.30 16.79 -6.66
C THR A 99 -11.80 17.39 -7.98
N LEU A 100 -12.05 16.72 -9.11
CA LEU A 100 -11.73 17.24 -10.44
C LEU A 100 -12.44 18.58 -10.70
N TYR A 101 -13.74 18.64 -10.44
CA TYR A 101 -14.54 19.85 -10.63
C TYR A 101 -14.07 21.02 -9.76
N ALA A 102 -13.80 20.77 -8.48
CA ALA A 102 -13.29 21.77 -7.53
C ALA A 102 -11.92 22.35 -7.96
N ASN A 103 -11.16 21.58 -8.75
CA ASN A 103 -9.87 22.01 -9.33
C ASN A 103 -9.99 22.48 -10.80
N ASN A 104 -11.20 22.79 -11.28
CA ASN A 104 -11.50 23.34 -12.61
C ASN A 104 -11.22 22.40 -13.80
N PHE A 105 -11.16 21.09 -13.57
CA PHE A 105 -11.05 20.10 -14.64
C PHE A 105 -12.43 19.79 -15.24
N LYS A 106 -12.47 19.61 -16.57
CA LYS A 106 -13.72 19.37 -17.32
C LYS A 106 -13.94 17.90 -17.67
N TYR A 107 -12.88 17.09 -17.63
CA TYR A 107 -12.99 15.65 -17.80
C TYR A 107 -13.51 14.98 -16.52
N LYS A 108 -14.00 13.76 -16.66
CA LYS A 108 -14.53 12.95 -15.56
C LYS A 108 -13.62 11.77 -15.29
N SER A 109 -13.82 11.16 -14.15
CA SER A 109 -13.23 9.88 -13.81
C SER A 109 -14.11 8.71 -14.28
N ALA A 110 -13.48 7.54 -14.46
CA ALA A 110 -14.13 6.26 -14.55
C ALA A 110 -13.58 5.34 -13.47
N VAL A 111 -14.48 4.64 -12.75
CA VAL A 111 -14.11 3.79 -11.61
C VAL A 111 -14.57 2.37 -11.86
N SER A 112 -13.70 1.39 -11.62
CA SER A 112 -14.01 -0.02 -11.78
C SER A 112 -13.22 -0.91 -10.82
N VAL A 113 -13.77 -2.10 -10.51
CA VAL A 113 -13.02 -3.19 -9.88
C VAL A 113 -12.75 -4.24 -10.95
N LYS A 114 -11.48 -4.58 -11.14
CA LYS A 114 -11.05 -5.59 -12.10
C LYS A 114 -9.75 -6.26 -11.68
N LYS A 115 -9.42 -7.38 -12.33
CA LYS A 115 -8.08 -7.97 -12.23
C LYS A 115 -7.11 -7.17 -13.09
N GLU A 116 -5.98 -6.78 -12.50
CA GLU A 116 -4.95 -6.02 -13.19
C GLU A 116 -3.56 -6.48 -12.79
N TYR A 117 -2.61 -6.43 -13.73
CA TYR A 117 -1.20 -6.74 -13.46
C TYR A 117 -0.52 -5.58 -12.75
N PHE A 118 0.21 -5.89 -11.70
CA PHE A 118 1.06 -4.97 -10.94
C PHE A 118 2.50 -5.48 -10.97
N GLU A 119 3.43 -4.57 -11.15
CA GLU A 119 4.86 -4.82 -10.94
C GLU A 119 5.15 -5.03 -9.45
N GLU A 120 6.28 -5.68 -9.15
CA GLU A 120 6.77 -5.78 -7.78
C GLU A 120 6.93 -4.39 -7.15
N ARG A 121 6.44 -4.26 -5.93
CA ARG A 121 6.53 -3.01 -5.15
C ARG A 121 6.86 -3.32 -3.70
N GLN A 122 7.82 -2.56 -3.18
CA GLN A 122 8.15 -2.57 -1.75
C GLN A 122 7.47 -1.38 -1.06
N TYR A 123 6.80 -1.65 0.06
CA TYR A 123 6.23 -0.67 0.97
C TYR A 123 6.76 -1.00 2.38
N ASP A 124 7.61 -0.14 2.92
CA ASP A 124 8.36 -0.37 4.15
C ASP A 124 9.09 -1.74 4.14
N GLU A 125 8.77 -2.63 5.08
CA GLU A 125 9.32 -3.98 5.18
C GLU A 125 8.63 -5.02 4.28
N TYR A 126 7.50 -4.68 3.63
CA TYR A 126 6.68 -5.61 2.86
C TYR A 126 6.98 -5.52 1.36
N ILE A 127 7.27 -6.67 0.75
CA ILE A 127 7.44 -6.80 -0.71
C ILE A 127 6.19 -7.44 -1.29
N PHE A 128 5.50 -6.70 -2.14
CA PHE A 128 4.37 -7.19 -2.92
C PHE A 128 4.89 -7.65 -4.27
N PRO A 129 4.88 -8.98 -4.55
CA PRO A 129 5.43 -9.52 -5.80
C PRO A 129 4.63 -9.02 -7.00
N GLU A 130 5.26 -9.09 -8.17
CA GLU A 130 4.56 -8.85 -9.42
C GLU A 130 3.46 -9.89 -9.65
N GLY A 131 2.39 -9.50 -10.32
CA GLY A 131 1.31 -10.43 -10.65
C GLY A 131 -0.04 -9.77 -10.85
N VAL A 132 -1.06 -10.61 -11.01
CA VAL A 132 -2.43 -10.17 -11.24
C VAL A 132 -3.20 -10.12 -9.92
N TYR A 133 -3.65 -8.92 -9.57
CA TYR A 133 -4.41 -8.65 -8.34
C TYR A 133 -5.83 -8.19 -8.66
N ASP A 134 -6.76 -8.43 -7.74
CA ASP A 134 -8.01 -7.68 -7.74
C ASP A 134 -7.71 -6.25 -7.31
N ALA A 135 -8.22 -5.28 -8.07
CA ALA A 135 -7.88 -3.88 -7.88
C ALA A 135 -9.05 -2.93 -8.14
N LEU A 136 -9.12 -1.88 -7.31
CA LEU A 136 -9.89 -0.68 -7.59
C LEU A 136 -9.07 0.19 -8.56
N ILE A 137 -9.63 0.48 -9.72
CA ILE A 137 -9.01 1.30 -10.76
C ILE A 137 -9.80 2.59 -10.91
N ILE A 138 -9.10 3.71 -10.85
CA ILE A 138 -9.64 5.05 -11.05
C ILE A 138 -8.89 5.71 -12.20
N GLU A 139 -9.57 5.92 -13.33
CA GLU A 139 -9.00 6.55 -14.51
C GLU A 139 -9.52 7.99 -14.60
N LEU A 140 -8.61 8.96 -14.59
CA LEU A 140 -8.95 10.38 -14.70
C LEU A 140 -8.83 10.78 -16.18
N GLY A 141 -9.93 11.26 -16.77
CA GLY A 141 -9.97 11.63 -18.18
C GLY A 141 -9.62 10.47 -19.10
N THR A 142 -8.52 10.57 -19.84
CA THR A 142 -8.05 9.51 -20.76
C THR A 142 -7.26 8.39 -20.05
N GLY A 143 -6.82 8.61 -18.81
CA GLY A 143 -6.04 7.64 -18.04
C GLY A 143 -4.69 7.25 -18.66
N THR A 144 -4.08 8.15 -19.45
CA THR A 144 -2.83 7.88 -20.18
C THR A 144 -1.57 8.43 -19.51
N GLY A 145 -1.73 9.18 -18.42
CA GLY A 145 -0.62 9.73 -17.65
C GLY A 145 -0.05 8.74 -16.63
N ASP A 146 1.01 9.18 -15.96
CA ASP A 146 1.69 8.39 -14.92
C ASP A 146 0.75 8.03 -13.76
N ASN A 147 1.01 6.88 -13.19
CA ASN A 147 0.14 6.18 -12.27
C ASN A 147 0.54 6.39 -10.82
N TRP A 148 -0.43 6.30 -9.91
CA TRP A 148 -0.20 6.08 -8.49
C TRP A 148 -0.76 4.71 -8.08
N TRP A 149 0.01 3.96 -7.31
CA TRP A 149 -0.24 2.57 -6.96
C TRP A 149 -0.19 2.36 -5.47
N CYS A 150 -1.14 1.61 -4.91
CA CYS A 150 -1.05 1.19 -3.53
C CYS A 150 -1.87 -0.08 -3.23
N VAL A 151 -2.08 -0.34 -1.93
CA VAL A 151 -2.93 -1.41 -1.39
C VAL A 151 -4.13 -0.77 -0.72
N ALA A 152 -5.35 -1.10 -1.19
CA ALA A 152 -6.59 -0.62 -0.62
C ALA A 152 -7.05 -1.46 0.58
N PHE A 153 -6.74 -2.76 0.55
CA PHE A 153 -7.01 -3.67 1.67
C PHE A 153 -5.91 -4.74 1.79
N PRO A 154 -5.33 -4.97 2.98
CA PRO A 154 -5.40 -4.10 4.15
C PRO A 154 -4.96 -2.67 3.82
N PRO A 155 -5.49 -1.64 4.48
CA PRO A 155 -5.24 -0.25 4.12
C PRO A 155 -3.79 0.17 4.45
N LEU A 156 -2.89 0.05 3.48
CA LEU A 156 -1.46 0.37 3.65
C LEU A 156 -1.15 1.86 3.43
N CYS A 157 -1.97 2.55 2.65
CA CYS A 157 -1.68 3.90 2.16
C CYS A 157 -2.58 4.99 2.73
N PHE A 158 -3.31 4.71 3.78
CA PHE A 158 -4.26 5.62 4.40
C PHE A 158 -3.69 6.28 5.65
N VAL A 159 -2.41 6.62 5.62
CA VAL A 159 -1.78 7.36 6.72
C VAL A 159 -2.06 8.85 6.50
N PRO A 160 -2.81 9.53 7.37
CA PRO A 160 -2.93 10.98 7.32
C PRO A 160 -1.54 11.60 7.55
N ASP A 161 -1.09 12.45 6.65
CA ASP A 161 0.02 13.37 6.91
C ASP A 161 -0.50 14.43 7.90
N GLY A 162 -0.24 14.27 9.19
CA GLY A 162 -0.53 15.33 10.17
C GLY A 162 -0.80 14.85 11.59
N ASP A 163 0.06 15.27 12.50
CA ASP A 163 -0.18 15.47 13.94
C ASP A 163 -0.73 14.29 14.78
N GLY A 164 0.11 13.31 15.06
CA GLY A 164 0.00 12.50 16.29
C GLY A 164 -0.78 11.18 16.19
N GLU A 165 -1.56 10.91 15.15
CA GLU A 165 -2.28 9.64 14.98
C GLU A 165 -1.51 8.58 14.13
N GLU A 166 -0.39 8.96 13.58
CA GLU A 166 0.45 8.12 12.71
C GLU A 166 0.85 6.78 13.36
N ILE A 167 1.08 6.78 14.66
CA ILE A 167 1.58 5.60 15.41
C ILE A 167 0.51 4.51 15.54
N VAL A 168 -0.75 4.87 15.74
CA VAL A 168 -1.85 3.91 15.94
C VAL A 168 -2.19 3.20 14.62
N TYR A 169 -2.15 3.92 13.52
CA TYR A 169 -2.49 3.38 12.20
C TYR A 169 -1.43 2.43 11.66
N LYS A 170 -0.14 2.78 11.79
CA LYS A 170 0.98 1.88 11.42
C LYS A 170 0.97 0.60 12.25
N SER A 171 0.65 0.68 13.55
CA SER A 171 0.55 -0.50 14.42
C SER A 171 -0.56 -1.45 13.99
N TRP A 172 -1.73 -0.93 13.62
CA TRP A 172 -2.88 -1.73 13.18
C TRP A 172 -2.65 -2.38 11.81
N VAL A 173 -2.10 -1.62 10.84
CA VAL A 173 -1.74 -2.15 9.53
C VAL A 173 -0.71 -3.28 9.67
N LYS A 174 0.31 -3.08 10.51
CA LYS A 174 1.30 -4.10 10.81
C LYS A 174 0.64 -5.35 11.42
N GLU A 175 -0.24 -5.20 12.39
CA GLU A 175 -0.94 -6.34 13.03
C GLU A 175 -1.77 -7.15 12.02
N ILE A 176 -2.44 -6.46 11.06
CA ILE A 176 -3.19 -7.15 10.00
C ILE A 176 -2.25 -7.85 9.03
N LEU A 177 -1.18 -7.18 8.62
CA LEU A 177 -0.19 -7.76 7.73
C LEU A 177 0.50 -8.97 8.39
N ASP A 178 0.88 -8.87 9.65
CA ASP A 178 1.43 -9.99 10.42
C ASP A 178 0.44 -11.16 10.54
N LYS A 179 -0.88 -10.91 10.63
CA LYS A 179 -1.90 -11.97 10.62
C LYS A 179 -2.11 -12.61 9.26
N ILE A 180 -1.92 -11.87 8.19
CA ILE A 180 -2.09 -12.36 6.81
C ILE A 180 -0.83 -13.10 6.35
N PHE A 181 0.33 -12.67 6.80
CA PHE A 181 1.63 -13.09 6.29
C PHE A 181 2.53 -13.82 7.32
N GLY A 182 2.20 -13.81 8.60
CA GLY A 182 2.86 -14.56 9.68
C GLY A 182 2.23 -15.91 9.84
#